data_3c6d6b6c39a60ceea03520de992e40a3
#
_entry.id   3c6d6b6c39a60ceea03520de992e40a3
#
_cell.length_a   1.000
_cell.length_b   1.000
_cell.length_c   1.000
_cell.angle_alpha   90.00
_cell.angle_beta   90.00
_cell.angle_gamma   90.00
#
_symmetry.space_group_name_H-M   'P 1'
#
loop_
_entity.id
_entity.type
_entity.pdbx_description
1 polymer ?
#
loop_
_entity_poly.entity_id
_entity_poly.type
_entity_poly.pdbx_seq_one_letter_code
_entity_poly.pdbx_strand_id
1 'polypeptide(L)'
;MCPELILWDWNGTLLDDVDLCVDALNRLLAGFGYPQRYDHERYRAIFGFPIEEYYVRAGFDFTKHSFAELAEKYMEDYVPASAACPLADGAIDALEAFKAAGLRQVILSASNLDTLRRQTDERGVTGYFDRLLGLGDIYAKSKVEVGLAYLKENGFDPARAVMIGDSVHDYEGAQALGVRCVLQSGGHQPPEKLRETGAPVVKGLREAAALILE
;
A
#
# COMPACT_ATOMS: atom_id res chain seq x y z
N MET A 1 16.11 18.66 -6.35
CA MET A 1 16.14 18.04 -7.70
C MET A 1 14.69 17.70 -8.02
N CYS A 2 14.18 18.17 -9.17
CA CYS A 2 12.79 17.91 -9.53
C CYS A 2 12.58 16.43 -9.78
N PRO A 3 11.51 15.83 -9.26
CA PRO A 3 11.16 14.44 -9.53
C PRO A 3 10.78 14.22 -11.00
N GLU A 4 10.86 13.01 -11.48
CA GLU A 4 10.38 12.57 -12.81
C GLU A 4 9.47 11.36 -12.72
N LEU A 5 9.49 10.65 -11.58
CA LEU A 5 8.72 9.45 -11.36
C LEU A 5 8.10 9.44 -9.97
N ILE A 6 6.80 9.10 -9.92
CA ILE A 6 6.07 8.79 -8.69
C ILE A 6 5.81 7.29 -8.65
N LEU A 7 6.24 6.65 -7.57
CA LEU A 7 5.90 5.27 -7.23
C LEU A 7 4.80 5.30 -6.17
N TRP A 8 3.63 4.82 -6.53
CA TRP A 8 2.48 4.77 -5.64
C TRP A 8 2.36 3.40 -4.98
N ASP A 9 2.23 3.38 -3.68
CA ASP A 9 1.58 2.24 -3.05
C ASP A 9 0.09 2.26 -3.35
N TRP A 10 -0.61 1.11 -3.18
CA TRP A 10 -2.02 0.98 -3.51
C TRP A 10 -2.91 0.91 -2.30
N ASN A 11 -2.85 -0.18 -1.50
CA ASN A 11 -3.71 -0.42 -0.34
C ASN A 11 -3.40 0.56 0.80
N GLY A 12 -4.43 1.22 1.35
CA GLY A 12 -4.24 2.25 2.36
C GLY A 12 -3.64 3.55 1.85
N THR A 13 -3.21 3.61 0.58
CA THR A 13 -2.62 4.81 -0.03
C THR A 13 -3.54 5.42 -1.09
N LEU A 14 -3.68 4.80 -2.26
CA LEU A 14 -4.64 5.22 -3.29
C LEU A 14 -6.01 4.57 -3.11
N LEU A 15 -6.06 3.33 -2.63
CA LEU A 15 -7.27 2.62 -2.26
C LEU A 15 -7.57 2.84 -0.78
N ASP A 16 -8.77 3.30 -0.46
CA ASP A 16 -9.26 3.43 0.91
C ASP A 16 -9.92 2.12 1.34
N ASP A 17 -9.12 1.20 1.84
CA ASP A 17 -9.56 -0.15 2.24
C ASP A 17 -9.36 -0.45 3.74
N VAL A 18 -9.04 0.56 4.55
CA VAL A 18 -8.79 0.38 5.99
C VAL A 18 -10.01 -0.20 6.70
N ASP A 19 -11.22 0.34 6.42
CA ASP A 19 -12.48 -0.13 7.00
C ASP A 19 -12.71 -1.61 6.65
N LEU A 20 -12.52 -1.96 5.39
CA LEU A 20 -12.64 -3.35 4.93
C LEU A 20 -11.65 -4.27 5.64
N CYS A 21 -10.39 -3.83 5.81
CA CYS A 21 -9.36 -4.63 6.46
C CYS A 21 -9.66 -4.85 7.96
N VAL A 22 -10.17 -3.84 8.67
CA VAL A 22 -10.65 -3.97 10.05
C VAL A 22 -11.78 -4.98 10.14
N ASP A 23 -12.78 -4.87 9.26
CA ASP A 23 -13.91 -5.78 9.22
C ASP A 23 -13.51 -7.21 8.84
N ALA A 24 -12.65 -7.39 7.84
CA ALA A 24 -12.15 -8.69 7.43
C ALA A 24 -11.34 -9.38 8.54
N LEU A 25 -10.47 -8.63 9.25
CA LEU A 25 -9.75 -9.15 10.42
C LEU A 25 -10.72 -9.64 11.50
N ASN A 26 -11.73 -8.82 11.82
CA ASN A 26 -12.71 -9.16 12.86
C ASN A 26 -13.57 -10.38 12.46
N ARG A 27 -13.94 -10.50 11.18
CA ARG A 27 -14.66 -11.69 10.67
C ARG A 27 -13.78 -12.93 10.74
N LEU A 28 -12.51 -12.82 10.35
CA LEU A 28 -11.56 -13.92 10.40
C LEU A 28 -11.36 -14.42 11.84
N LEU A 29 -11.11 -13.51 12.79
CA LEU A 29 -10.96 -13.85 14.20
C LEU A 29 -12.22 -14.58 14.74
N ALA A 30 -13.40 -14.02 14.50
CA ALA A 30 -14.64 -14.62 14.93
C ALA A 30 -14.91 -16.00 14.29
N GLY A 31 -14.62 -16.13 12.99
CA GLY A 31 -14.80 -17.39 12.23
C GLY A 31 -13.94 -18.54 12.75
N PHE A 32 -12.76 -18.23 13.29
CA PHE A 32 -11.85 -19.21 13.89
C PHE A 32 -11.93 -19.29 15.42
N GLY A 33 -12.93 -18.63 16.03
CA GLY A 33 -13.20 -18.72 17.47
C GLY A 33 -12.25 -17.93 18.36
N TYR A 34 -11.54 -16.94 17.81
CA TYR A 34 -10.71 -16.03 18.58
C TYR A 34 -11.53 -14.89 19.18
N PRO A 35 -11.32 -14.51 20.46
CA PRO A 35 -12.14 -13.53 21.15
C PRO A 35 -11.78 -12.06 20.85
N GLN A 36 -10.64 -11.81 20.20
CA GLN A 36 -10.14 -10.48 19.95
C GLN A 36 -11.05 -9.73 18.98
N ARG A 37 -11.15 -8.40 19.21
CA ARG A 37 -11.90 -7.47 18.38
C ARG A 37 -11.09 -6.18 18.23
N TYR A 38 -11.09 -5.64 17.02
CA TYR A 38 -10.33 -4.46 16.65
C TYR A 38 -11.25 -3.37 16.13
N ASP A 39 -11.09 -2.16 16.65
CA ASP A 39 -11.48 -0.90 16.02
C ASP A 39 -10.31 -0.37 15.18
N HIS A 40 -10.49 0.78 14.55
CA HIS A 40 -9.45 1.38 13.69
C HIS A 40 -8.16 1.70 14.45
N GLU A 41 -8.26 2.25 15.65
CA GLU A 41 -7.08 2.62 16.45
C GLU A 41 -6.28 1.39 16.84
N ARG A 42 -6.93 0.38 17.37
CA ARG A 42 -6.30 -0.89 17.78
C ARG A 42 -5.75 -1.66 16.57
N TYR A 43 -6.46 -1.65 15.43
CA TYR A 43 -6.00 -2.24 14.19
C TYR A 43 -4.71 -1.58 13.72
N ARG A 44 -4.69 -0.24 13.58
CA ARG A 44 -3.52 0.51 13.14
C ARG A 44 -2.31 0.31 14.06
N ALA A 45 -2.54 0.16 15.37
CA ALA A 45 -1.47 -0.08 16.34
C ALA A 45 -0.73 -1.41 16.11
N ILE A 46 -1.42 -2.45 15.61
CA ILE A 46 -0.84 -3.78 15.40
C ILE A 46 -0.45 -4.06 13.95
N PHE A 47 -1.03 -3.31 12.98
CA PHE A 47 -0.77 -3.56 11.56
C PHE A 47 0.69 -3.34 11.20
N GLY A 48 1.23 -4.21 10.33
CA GLY A 48 2.57 -4.09 9.79
C GLY A 48 3.06 -5.37 9.14
N PHE A 49 4.27 -5.29 8.67
CA PHE A 49 4.96 -6.39 7.99
C PHE A 49 6.05 -6.97 8.89
N PRO A 50 6.43 -8.25 8.70
CA PRO A 50 5.79 -9.25 7.84
C PRO A 50 4.34 -9.54 8.26
N ILE A 51 3.48 -9.95 7.31
CA ILE A 51 2.06 -10.23 7.59
C ILE A 51 1.87 -11.36 8.59
N GLU A 52 2.74 -12.36 8.60
CA GLU A 52 2.72 -13.42 9.62
C GLU A 52 2.83 -12.87 11.04
N GLU A 53 3.75 -11.93 11.28
CA GLU A 53 3.89 -11.28 12.59
C GLU A 53 2.67 -10.42 12.94
N TYR A 54 2.08 -9.74 11.97
CA TYR A 54 0.83 -9.03 12.17
C TYR A 54 -0.29 -9.97 12.63
N TYR A 55 -0.41 -11.16 12.07
CA TYR A 55 -1.40 -12.15 12.50
C TYR A 55 -1.13 -12.63 13.94
N VAL A 56 0.13 -12.83 14.32
CA VAL A 56 0.49 -13.14 15.71
C VAL A 56 0.08 -12.00 16.65
N ARG A 57 0.38 -10.73 16.28
CA ARG A 57 -0.05 -9.55 17.05
C ARG A 57 -1.57 -9.43 17.14
N ALA A 58 -2.29 -9.85 16.11
CA ALA A 58 -3.75 -9.90 16.09
C ALA A 58 -4.34 -11.00 17.01
N GLY A 59 -3.51 -11.94 17.47
CA GLY A 59 -3.89 -12.99 18.42
C GLY A 59 -4.10 -14.35 17.80
N PHE A 60 -3.75 -14.57 16.54
CA PHE A 60 -3.80 -15.90 15.93
C PHE A 60 -2.69 -16.79 16.49
N ASP A 61 -3.02 -18.07 16.64
CA ASP A 61 -2.15 -19.13 17.13
C ASP A 61 -1.89 -20.13 15.98
N PHE A 62 -0.70 -20.05 15.38
CA PHE A 62 -0.32 -20.90 14.24
C PHE A 62 -0.11 -22.37 14.59
N THR A 63 -0.18 -22.73 15.89
CA THR A 63 -0.25 -24.14 16.29
C THR A 63 -1.63 -24.74 16.12
N LYS A 64 -2.67 -23.89 16.00
CA LYS A 64 -4.07 -24.28 15.80
C LYS A 64 -4.52 -24.12 14.36
N HIS A 65 -4.13 -23.03 13.73
CA HIS A 65 -4.50 -22.68 12.35
C HIS A 65 -3.27 -22.17 11.63
N SER A 66 -2.91 -22.79 10.50
CA SER A 66 -1.73 -22.37 9.75
C SER A 66 -1.91 -20.96 9.17
N PHE A 67 -0.79 -20.24 8.99
CA PHE A 67 -0.83 -18.94 8.32
C PHE A 67 -1.46 -19.03 6.92
N ALA A 68 -1.14 -20.07 6.16
CA ALA A 68 -1.68 -20.26 4.81
C ALA A 68 -3.21 -20.37 4.81
N GLU A 69 -3.79 -21.17 5.73
CA GLU A 69 -5.24 -21.31 5.90
C GLU A 69 -5.91 -19.98 6.23
N LEU A 70 -5.35 -19.24 7.20
CA LEU A 70 -5.88 -17.95 7.61
C LEU A 70 -5.76 -16.90 6.50
N ALA A 71 -4.64 -16.86 5.78
CA ALA A 71 -4.41 -15.92 4.68
C ALA A 71 -5.35 -16.22 3.50
N GLU A 72 -5.54 -17.48 3.13
CA GLU A 72 -6.50 -17.88 2.09
C GLU A 72 -7.92 -17.42 2.46
N LYS A 73 -8.35 -17.69 3.68
CA LYS A 73 -9.67 -17.29 4.15
C LYS A 73 -9.86 -15.78 4.21
N TYR A 74 -8.83 -15.05 4.62
CA TYR A 74 -8.84 -13.58 4.58
C TYR A 74 -9.04 -13.08 3.15
N MET A 75 -8.29 -13.62 2.18
CA MET A 75 -8.35 -13.19 0.79
C MET A 75 -9.68 -13.57 0.10
N GLU A 76 -10.30 -14.68 0.47
CA GLU A 76 -11.66 -15.03 0.01
C GLU A 76 -12.71 -13.98 0.38
N ASP A 77 -12.59 -13.38 1.57
CA ASP A 77 -13.49 -12.32 2.04
C ASP A 77 -13.08 -10.94 1.47
N TYR A 78 -11.78 -10.63 1.48
CA TYR A 78 -11.25 -9.33 1.10
C TYR A 78 -11.40 -9.05 -0.39
N VAL A 79 -11.01 -10.00 -1.27
CA VAL A 79 -10.93 -9.75 -2.72
C VAL A 79 -12.27 -9.34 -3.33
N PRO A 80 -13.40 -10.03 -3.09
CA PRO A 80 -14.68 -9.58 -3.63
C PRO A 80 -15.18 -8.28 -2.98
N ALA A 81 -14.97 -8.10 -1.67
CA ALA A 81 -15.43 -6.92 -0.95
C ALA A 81 -14.64 -5.65 -1.33
N SER A 82 -13.37 -5.79 -1.71
CA SER A 82 -12.52 -4.67 -2.10
C SER A 82 -13.00 -3.93 -3.36
N ALA A 83 -13.87 -4.53 -4.15
CA ALA A 83 -14.52 -3.87 -5.30
C ALA A 83 -15.34 -2.63 -4.87
N ALA A 84 -15.88 -2.63 -3.65
CA ALA A 84 -16.67 -1.52 -3.10
C ALA A 84 -15.82 -0.42 -2.44
N CYS A 85 -14.52 -0.64 -2.19
CA CYS A 85 -13.67 0.36 -1.57
C CYS A 85 -13.50 1.57 -2.49
N PRO A 86 -13.65 2.81 -2.00
CA PRO A 86 -13.42 4.01 -2.80
C PRO A 86 -11.90 4.25 -2.97
N LEU A 87 -11.57 5.23 -3.81
CA LEU A 87 -10.25 5.84 -3.77
C LEU A 87 -10.12 6.71 -2.50
N ALA A 88 -8.91 6.81 -1.99
CA ALA A 88 -8.59 7.71 -0.87
C ALA A 88 -8.89 9.17 -1.25
N ASP A 89 -9.28 9.96 -0.23
CA ASP A 89 -9.57 11.38 -0.46
C ASP A 89 -8.36 12.11 -1.06
N GLY A 90 -8.60 12.87 -2.12
CA GLY A 90 -7.57 13.58 -2.87
C GLY A 90 -6.74 12.71 -3.82
N ALA A 91 -7.04 11.42 -3.99
CA ALA A 91 -6.31 10.56 -4.91
C ALA A 91 -6.34 11.08 -6.35
N ILE A 92 -7.54 11.37 -6.87
CA ILE A 92 -7.68 11.92 -8.23
C ILE A 92 -6.97 13.27 -8.37
N ASP A 93 -7.11 14.16 -7.38
CA ASP A 93 -6.44 15.47 -7.42
C ASP A 93 -4.93 15.35 -7.49
N ALA A 94 -4.34 14.42 -6.72
CA ALA A 94 -2.89 14.17 -6.72
C ALA A 94 -2.43 13.54 -8.05
N LEU A 95 -3.18 12.55 -8.57
CA LEU A 95 -2.89 11.92 -9.87
C LEU A 95 -2.92 12.94 -11.01
N GLU A 96 -3.92 13.82 -11.04
CA GLU A 96 -4.05 14.90 -12.01
C GLU A 96 -2.92 15.94 -11.88
N ALA A 97 -2.57 16.32 -10.65
CA ALA A 97 -1.49 17.30 -10.41
C ALA A 97 -0.14 16.78 -10.92
N PHE A 98 0.21 15.54 -10.65
CA PHE A 98 1.44 14.95 -11.16
C PHE A 98 1.42 14.75 -12.67
N LYS A 99 0.30 14.38 -13.25
CA LYS A 99 0.12 14.28 -14.70
C LYS A 99 0.28 15.64 -15.36
N ALA A 100 -0.33 16.70 -14.81
CA ALA A 100 -0.21 18.07 -15.32
C ALA A 100 1.23 18.60 -15.22
N ALA A 101 1.99 18.18 -14.19
CA ALA A 101 3.41 18.48 -14.05
C ALA A 101 4.32 17.63 -14.96
N GLY A 102 3.78 16.71 -15.74
CA GLY A 102 4.53 15.85 -16.65
C GLY A 102 5.32 14.72 -15.97
N LEU A 103 4.98 14.39 -14.72
CA LEU A 103 5.62 13.29 -14.00
C LEU A 103 5.03 11.94 -14.44
N ARG A 104 5.89 10.95 -14.56
CA ARG A 104 5.50 9.56 -14.78
C ARG A 104 4.96 8.97 -13.47
N GLN A 105 3.95 8.13 -13.57
CA GLN A 105 3.31 7.53 -12.41
C GLN A 105 3.22 6.01 -12.57
N VAL A 106 3.56 5.29 -11.52
CA VAL A 106 3.57 3.81 -11.50
C VAL A 106 3.02 3.34 -10.16
N ILE A 107 2.18 2.33 -10.17
CA ILE A 107 1.83 1.63 -8.91
C ILE A 107 2.87 0.56 -8.64
N LEU A 108 3.36 0.52 -7.40
CA LEU A 108 4.26 -0.50 -6.86
C LEU A 108 3.62 -1.10 -5.60
N SER A 109 2.92 -2.21 -5.74
CA SER A 109 2.10 -2.83 -4.68
C SER A 109 2.53 -4.26 -4.35
N ALA A 110 2.31 -4.67 -3.11
CA ALA A 110 2.40 -6.06 -2.69
C ALA A 110 1.17 -6.91 -3.09
N SER A 111 0.16 -6.28 -3.69
CA SER A 111 -1.05 -6.98 -4.16
C SER A 111 -0.77 -7.85 -5.39
N ASN A 112 -1.58 -8.91 -5.55
CA ASN A 112 -1.59 -9.69 -6.78
C ASN A 112 -1.90 -8.78 -7.98
N LEU A 113 -1.14 -8.93 -9.08
CA LEU A 113 -1.23 -8.05 -10.24
C LEU A 113 -2.61 -8.06 -10.91
N ASP A 114 -3.27 -9.22 -11.00
CA ASP A 114 -4.59 -9.30 -11.63
C ASP A 114 -5.67 -8.63 -10.77
N THR A 115 -5.56 -8.76 -9.45
CA THR A 115 -6.42 -8.04 -8.50
C THR A 115 -6.18 -6.53 -8.61
N LEU A 116 -4.93 -6.09 -8.66
CA LEU A 116 -4.56 -4.69 -8.82
C LEU A 116 -5.12 -4.09 -10.12
N ARG A 117 -4.97 -4.79 -11.25
CA ARG A 117 -5.53 -4.37 -12.55
C ARG A 117 -7.04 -4.19 -12.47
N ARG A 118 -7.73 -5.21 -11.96
CA ARG A 118 -9.18 -5.12 -11.80
C ARG A 118 -9.58 -3.93 -10.93
N GLN A 119 -8.94 -3.74 -9.78
CA GLN A 119 -9.26 -2.64 -8.87
C GLN A 119 -9.02 -1.26 -9.48
N THR A 120 -7.95 -1.07 -10.26
CA THR A 120 -7.66 0.20 -10.94
C THR A 120 -8.62 0.45 -12.10
N ASP A 121 -9.01 -0.59 -12.86
CA ASP A 121 -9.97 -0.50 -13.97
C ASP A 121 -11.37 -0.15 -13.47
N GLU A 122 -11.84 -0.83 -12.42
CA GLU A 122 -13.15 -0.57 -11.80
C GLU A 122 -13.30 0.88 -11.28
N ARG A 123 -12.18 1.53 -10.91
CA ARG A 123 -12.13 2.93 -10.45
C ARG A 123 -11.79 3.94 -11.54
N GLY A 124 -11.56 3.46 -12.76
CA GLY A 124 -11.25 4.31 -13.92
C GLY A 124 -9.91 5.04 -13.83
N VAL A 125 -8.95 4.53 -13.02
CA VAL A 125 -7.67 5.20 -12.79
C VAL A 125 -6.48 4.57 -13.49
N THR A 126 -6.65 3.42 -14.14
CA THR A 126 -5.54 2.72 -14.84
C THR A 126 -4.80 3.63 -15.83
N GLY A 127 -5.50 4.55 -16.50
CA GLY A 127 -4.93 5.48 -17.48
C GLY A 127 -4.02 6.58 -16.89
N TYR A 128 -3.87 6.67 -15.58
CA TYR A 128 -2.89 7.56 -14.95
C TYR A 128 -1.50 6.93 -14.84
N PHE A 129 -1.41 5.60 -14.95
CA PHE A 129 -0.20 4.87 -14.66
C PHE A 129 0.46 4.32 -15.93
N ASP A 130 1.76 4.54 -16.05
CA ASP A 130 2.57 3.92 -17.11
C ASP A 130 2.70 2.40 -16.93
N ARG A 131 2.70 1.96 -15.66
CA ARG A 131 2.80 0.56 -15.29
C ARG A 131 2.12 0.27 -13.96
N LEU A 132 1.53 -0.92 -13.86
CA LEU A 132 1.08 -1.52 -12.61
C LEU A 132 2.07 -2.63 -12.26
N LEU A 133 2.74 -2.49 -11.13
CA LEU A 133 3.71 -3.43 -10.60
C LEU A 133 3.11 -4.06 -9.34
N GLY A 134 2.62 -5.27 -9.48
CA GLY A 134 2.08 -6.10 -8.41
C GLY A 134 2.89 -7.38 -8.22
N LEU A 135 2.64 -8.10 -7.15
CA LEU A 135 3.18 -9.45 -6.95
C LEU A 135 2.31 -10.45 -7.73
N GLY A 136 2.92 -11.35 -8.46
CA GLY A 136 2.16 -12.35 -9.26
C GLY A 136 2.93 -12.87 -10.44
N ASP A 137 4.08 -12.30 -10.71
CA ASP A 137 5.07 -12.97 -11.54
C ASP A 137 5.81 -13.98 -10.67
N ILE A 138 5.88 -15.23 -11.14
CA ILE A 138 6.55 -16.35 -10.45
C ILE A 138 8.03 -16.09 -10.14
N TYR A 139 8.59 -15.01 -10.66
CA TYR A 139 10.00 -14.60 -10.48
C TYR A 139 10.19 -13.46 -9.48
N ALA A 140 9.15 -12.68 -9.15
CA ALA A 140 9.27 -11.55 -8.23
C ALA A 140 8.93 -11.99 -6.80
N LYS A 141 9.93 -12.01 -5.93
CA LYS A 141 9.78 -12.41 -4.51
C LYS A 141 9.36 -11.26 -3.60
N SER A 142 9.53 -10.01 -4.03
CA SER A 142 9.21 -8.84 -3.22
C SER A 142 8.88 -7.59 -4.07
N LYS A 143 8.13 -6.67 -3.47
CA LYS A 143 7.86 -5.33 -4.01
C LYS A 143 9.15 -4.59 -4.41
N VAL A 144 10.21 -4.73 -3.62
CA VAL A 144 11.51 -4.09 -3.86
C VAL A 144 12.17 -4.63 -5.13
N GLU A 145 12.20 -5.95 -5.32
CA GLU A 145 12.80 -6.57 -6.52
C GLU A 145 12.11 -6.09 -7.81
N VAL A 146 10.76 -6.04 -7.79
CA VAL A 146 9.99 -5.54 -8.93
C VAL A 146 10.29 -4.07 -9.21
N GLY A 147 10.37 -3.25 -8.16
CA GLY A 147 10.69 -1.82 -8.28
C GLY A 147 12.11 -1.59 -8.82
N LEU A 148 13.11 -2.31 -8.33
CA LEU A 148 14.50 -2.22 -8.81
C LEU A 148 14.61 -2.61 -10.28
N ALA A 149 13.96 -3.70 -10.68
CA ALA A 149 13.93 -4.13 -12.08
C ALA A 149 13.31 -3.04 -12.96
N TYR A 150 12.18 -2.49 -12.56
CA TYR A 150 11.50 -1.43 -13.32
C TYR A 150 12.37 -0.17 -13.47
N LEU A 151 12.98 0.34 -12.39
CA LEU A 151 13.85 1.51 -12.44
C LEU A 151 15.02 1.28 -13.39
N LYS A 152 15.67 0.13 -13.29
CA LYS A 152 16.83 -0.25 -14.14
C LYS A 152 16.44 -0.39 -15.61
N GLU A 153 15.37 -1.12 -15.91
CA GLU A 153 14.92 -1.40 -17.29
C GLU A 153 14.51 -0.12 -18.03
N ASN A 154 13.95 0.85 -17.30
CA ASN A 154 13.48 2.10 -17.89
C ASN A 154 14.48 3.26 -17.75
N GLY A 155 15.65 3.03 -17.16
CA GLY A 155 16.70 4.03 -17.03
C GLY A 155 16.36 5.20 -16.09
N PHE A 156 15.48 5.00 -15.11
CA PHE A 156 15.14 6.03 -14.12
C PHE A 156 16.28 6.21 -13.11
N ASP A 157 16.60 7.47 -12.83
CA ASP A 157 17.47 7.82 -11.71
C ASP A 157 16.68 7.73 -10.39
N PRO A 158 17.04 6.84 -9.45
CA PRO A 158 16.36 6.75 -8.16
C PRO A 158 16.30 8.08 -7.40
N ALA A 159 17.31 8.93 -7.53
CA ALA A 159 17.34 10.25 -6.88
C ALA A 159 16.22 11.19 -7.38
N ARG A 160 15.65 10.90 -8.54
CA ARG A 160 14.53 11.63 -9.16
C ARG A 160 13.20 10.90 -9.06
N ALA A 161 13.12 9.84 -8.28
CA ALA A 161 11.89 9.13 -7.98
C ALA A 161 11.43 9.39 -6.55
N VAL A 162 10.11 9.41 -6.35
CA VAL A 162 9.48 9.56 -5.03
C VAL A 162 8.46 8.45 -4.84
N MET A 163 8.54 7.73 -3.74
CA MET A 163 7.53 6.78 -3.32
C MET A 163 6.55 7.45 -2.37
N ILE A 164 5.26 7.21 -2.59
CA ILE A 164 4.17 7.63 -1.72
C ILE A 164 3.49 6.38 -1.17
N GLY A 165 3.41 6.27 0.15
CA GLY A 165 2.81 5.13 0.85
C GLY A 165 2.19 5.52 2.18
N ASP A 166 1.72 4.55 2.95
CA ASP A 166 1.05 4.74 4.23
C ASP A 166 1.66 3.91 5.38
N SER A 167 2.78 3.24 5.12
CA SER A 167 3.38 2.30 6.07
C SER A 167 4.91 2.43 6.17
N VAL A 168 5.46 1.95 7.28
CA VAL A 168 6.91 1.79 7.47
C VAL A 168 7.51 0.90 6.38
N HIS A 169 6.74 -0.11 5.91
CA HIS A 169 7.18 -0.99 4.83
C HIS A 169 7.39 -0.24 3.49
N ASP A 170 6.60 0.79 3.21
CA ASP A 170 6.81 1.65 2.05
C ASP A 170 8.08 2.47 2.19
N TYR A 171 8.34 3.00 3.38
CA TYR A 171 9.60 3.69 3.66
C TYR A 171 10.80 2.76 3.49
N GLU A 172 10.77 1.56 4.06
CA GLU A 172 11.83 0.55 3.92
C GLU A 172 12.03 0.17 2.44
N GLY A 173 10.93 0.01 1.71
CA GLY A 173 10.96 -0.21 0.26
C GLY A 173 11.62 0.94 -0.50
N ALA A 174 11.23 2.18 -0.19
CA ALA A 174 11.83 3.37 -0.79
C ALA A 174 13.34 3.46 -0.50
N GLN A 175 13.77 3.19 0.74
CA GLN A 175 15.19 3.15 1.09
C GLN A 175 15.95 2.08 0.29
N ALA A 176 15.39 0.88 0.15
CA ALA A 176 15.98 -0.21 -0.61
C ALA A 176 16.08 0.11 -2.12
N LEU A 177 15.13 0.89 -2.65
CA LEU A 177 15.13 1.38 -4.03
C LEU A 177 16.07 2.58 -4.23
N GLY A 178 16.53 3.22 -3.17
CA GLY A 178 17.31 4.46 -3.23
C GLY A 178 16.48 5.70 -3.64
N VAL A 179 15.14 5.66 -3.45
CA VAL A 179 14.23 6.74 -3.81
C VAL A 179 13.78 7.54 -2.57
N ARG A 180 13.32 8.77 -2.78
CA ARG A 180 12.71 9.56 -1.70
C ARG A 180 11.37 8.93 -1.30
N CYS A 181 10.94 9.15 -0.04
CA CYS A 181 9.67 8.69 0.46
C CYS A 181 8.87 9.84 1.05
N VAL A 182 7.56 9.85 0.79
CA VAL A 182 6.56 10.67 1.48
C VAL A 182 5.47 9.72 1.99
N LEU A 183 5.15 9.80 3.27
CA LEU A 183 4.14 8.95 3.90
C LEU A 183 2.86 9.75 4.18
N GLN A 184 1.70 9.18 3.86
CA GLN A 184 0.41 9.74 4.21
C GLN A 184 -0.20 9.01 5.42
N SER A 185 -0.88 9.73 6.32
CA SER A 185 -1.32 9.19 7.61
C SER A 185 -2.77 8.70 7.65
N GLY A 186 -3.44 8.66 6.49
CA GLY A 186 -4.83 8.18 6.39
C GLY A 186 -4.98 6.65 6.30
N GLY A 187 -3.87 5.92 6.08
CA GLY A 187 -3.89 4.49 5.79
C GLY A 187 -3.81 3.56 7.01
N HIS A 188 -3.11 2.45 6.84
CA HIS A 188 -3.09 1.34 7.80
C HIS A 188 -2.22 1.54 9.03
N GLN A 189 -1.30 2.51 9.04
CA GLN A 189 -0.44 2.74 10.20
C GLN A 189 -0.67 4.11 10.85
N PRO A 190 -0.52 4.22 12.18
CA PRO A 190 -0.74 5.47 12.89
C PRO A 190 0.40 6.47 12.59
N PRO A 191 0.09 7.79 12.55
CA PRO A 191 1.05 8.82 12.18
C PRO A 191 2.29 8.88 13.08
N GLU A 192 2.18 8.47 14.34
CA GLU A 192 3.30 8.41 15.28
C GLU A 192 4.38 7.45 14.79
N LYS A 193 3.95 6.24 14.41
CA LYS A 193 4.84 5.20 13.86
C LYS A 193 5.48 5.61 12.54
N LEU A 194 4.73 6.31 11.68
CA LEU A 194 5.26 6.82 10.42
C LEU A 194 6.35 7.89 10.64
N ARG A 195 6.17 8.79 11.63
CA ARG A 195 7.15 9.82 11.97
C ARG A 195 8.48 9.26 12.49
N GLU A 196 8.47 8.08 13.10
CA GLU A 196 9.69 7.40 13.56
C GLU A 196 10.66 7.08 12.42
N THR A 197 10.17 6.97 11.18
CA THR A 197 11.00 6.73 9.99
C THR A 197 11.89 7.93 9.62
N GLY A 198 11.53 9.13 10.03
CA GLY A 198 12.17 10.38 9.62
C GLY A 198 11.76 10.88 8.23
N ALA A 199 10.93 10.15 7.48
CA ALA A 199 10.36 10.63 6.24
C ALA A 199 9.31 11.74 6.48
N PRO A 200 9.07 12.65 5.52
CA PRO A 200 7.92 13.54 5.57
C PRO A 200 6.61 12.75 5.72
N VAL A 201 5.79 13.15 6.70
CA VAL A 201 4.47 12.55 6.95
C VAL A 201 3.41 13.63 6.75
N VAL A 202 2.53 13.41 5.79
CA VAL A 202 1.43 14.32 5.41
C VAL A 202 0.07 13.74 5.81
N LYS A 203 -0.97 14.58 5.85
CA LYS A 203 -2.31 14.14 6.26
C LYS A 203 -3.06 13.40 5.15
N GLY A 204 -2.71 13.65 3.89
CA GLY A 204 -3.37 13.05 2.75
C GLY A 204 -2.70 13.38 1.43
N LEU A 205 -3.28 12.88 0.34
CA LEU A 205 -2.64 12.84 -0.97
C LEU A 205 -2.51 14.23 -1.63
N ARG A 206 -3.43 15.18 -1.36
CA ARG A 206 -3.29 16.56 -1.84
C ARG A 206 -2.06 17.25 -1.24
N GLU A 207 -1.83 17.02 0.06
CA GLU A 207 -0.65 17.56 0.75
C GLU A 207 0.64 16.91 0.25
N ALA A 208 0.61 15.59 -0.03
CA ALA A 208 1.73 14.87 -0.65
C ALA A 208 2.08 15.48 -2.02
N ALA A 209 1.08 15.72 -2.87
CA ALA A 209 1.29 16.31 -4.18
C ALA A 209 1.86 17.75 -4.08
N ALA A 210 1.32 18.57 -3.20
CA ALA A 210 1.84 19.94 -2.97
C ALA A 210 3.30 19.90 -2.54
N LEU A 211 3.64 19.09 -1.54
CA LEU A 211 5.02 18.95 -1.01
C LEU A 211 6.03 18.49 -2.07
N ILE A 212 5.61 17.61 -2.99
CA ILE A 212 6.51 17.04 -4.01
C ILE A 212 6.71 17.99 -5.20
N LEU A 213 5.72 18.83 -5.50
CA LEU A 213 5.74 19.75 -6.63
C LEU A 213 6.35 21.13 -6.29
N GLU A 214 6.59 21.43 -4.99
CA GLU A 214 7.38 22.59 -4.52
C GLU A 214 8.88 22.43 -4.87
#